data_54f12768e735c26da33187b5ca851cf0
#
_entry.id   54f12768e735c26da33187b5ca851cf0
#
_cell.length_a   1.000
_cell.length_b   1.000
_cell.length_c   1.000
_cell.angle_alpha   90.00
_cell.angle_beta   90.00
_cell.angle_gamma   90.00
#
_symmetry.space_group_name_H-M   'P 1'
#
loop_
_entity.id
_entity.type
_entity.pdbx_description
1 polymer ?
#
loop_
_entity_poly.entity_id
_entity_poly.type
_entity_poly.pdbx_seq_one_letter_code
_entity_poly.pdbx_strand_id
1 'polypeptide(L)'
;MKEFDINIRIKVKQEDELSAMESILLDKARQATYRSYSPYSRFSVGAAVELEDGSIVAGSNQENAAYPSGLCAERTCMFYANSRYPDSPIRRLCIAARNTDGNFTLRPVAPCGACRQALLEAE
;
A
#
# COMPACT_ATOMS: atom_id res chain seq x y z
N MET A 1 -31.51 14.98 -17.86
CA MET A 1 -30.65 14.14 -17.02
C MET A 1 -29.70 13.34 -17.90
N LYS A 2 -28.47 13.25 -17.51
CA LYS A 2 -27.47 12.39 -18.19
C LYS A 2 -27.11 11.24 -17.26
N GLU A 3 -26.98 10.06 -17.85
CA GLU A 3 -26.53 8.86 -17.14
C GLU A 3 -25.25 8.36 -17.79
N PHE A 4 -24.35 7.85 -16.96
CA PHE A 4 -23.14 7.21 -17.45
C PHE A 4 -22.73 6.09 -16.49
N ASP A 5 -22.08 5.09 -17.05
CA ASP A 5 -21.57 3.94 -16.29
C ASP A 5 -20.07 4.08 -16.08
N ILE A 6 -19.62 3.65 -14.91
CA ILE A 6 -18.20 3.54 -14.61
C ILE A 6 -17.85 2.06 -14.51
N ASN A 7 -16.95 1.61 -15.37
CA ASN A 7 -16.51 0.22 -15.39
C ASN A 7 -15.14 0.10 -14.74
N ILE A 8 -15.03 -0.76 -13.73
CA ILE A 8 -13.78 -1.03 -13.05
C ILE A 8 -13.37 -2.47 -13.33
N ARG A 9 -12.17 -2.65 -13.91
CA ARG A 9 -11.62 -3.97 -14.17
C ARG A 9 -10.73 -4.40 -13.02
N ILE A 10 -11.04 -5.54 -12.41
CA ILE A 10 -10.25 -6.15 -11.36
C ILE A 10 -9.78 -7.52 -11.86
N LYS A 11 -8.48 -7.79 -11.75
CA LYS A 11 -7.91 -9.10 -12.04
C LYS A 11 -7.61 -9.81 -10.73
N VAL A 12 -8.09 -11.05 -10.59
CA VAL A 12 -7.79 -11.90 -9.45
C VAL A 12 -6.73 -12.91 -9.90
N LYS A 13 -5.59 -12.91 -9.22
CA LYS A 13 -4.46 -13.78 -9.55
C LYS A 13 -4.04 -14.60 -8.33
N GLN A 14 -3.59 -15.81 -8.56
CA GLN A 14 -2.85 -16.59 -7.58
C GLN A 14 -1.40 -16.07 -7.54
N GLU A 15 -0.65 -16.38 -6.47
CA GLU A 15 0.73 -15.89 -6.35
C GLU A 15 1.64 -16.36 -7.47
N ASP A 16 1.42 -17.58 -7.98
CA ASP A 16 2.19 -18.14 -9.09
C ASP A 16 1.91 -17.47 -10.44
N GLU A 17 0.83 -16.68 -10.51
CA GLU A 17 0.48 -15.91 -11.72
C GLU A 17 1.05 -14.49 -11.72
N LEU A 18 1.71 -14.07 -10.63
CA LEU A 18 2.30 -12.75 -10.54
C LEU A 18 3.54 -12.62 -11.41
N SER A 19 3.73 -11.43 -11.99
CA SER A 19 4.98 -11.12 -12.69
C SER A 19 6.15 -11.06 -11.69
N ALA A 20 7.38 -11.08 -12.20
CA ALA A 20 8.57 -10.98 -11.36
C ALA A 20 8.55 -9.71 -10.49
N MET A 21 8.19 -8.56 -11.07
CA MET A 21 8.12 -7.30 -10.32
C MET A 21 6.99 -7.31 -9.31
N GLU A 22 5.82 -7.84 -9.67
CA GLU A 22 4.69 -7.96 -8.75
C GLU A 22 5.07 -8.82 -7.54
N SER A 23 5.79 -9.92 -7.75
CA SER A 23 6.27 -10.78 -6.67
C SER A 23 7.27 -10.07 -5.76
N ILE A 24 8.17 -9.28 -6.32
CA ILE A 24 9.14 -8.48 -5.55
C ILE A 24 8.41 -7.46 -4.69
N LEU A 25 7.43 -6.75 -5.25
CA LEU A 25 6.64 -5.77 -4.51
C LEU A 25 5.84 -6.41 -3.40
N LEU A 26 5.21 -7.55 -3.66
CA LEU A 26 4.45 -8.27 -2.64
C LEU A 26 5.37 -8.70 -1.48
N ASP A 27 6.56 -9.20 -1.78
CA ASP A 27 7.53 -9.58 -0.76
C ASP A 27 7.97 -8.36 0.07
N LYS A 28 8.26 -7.24 -0.57
CA LYS A 28 8.62 -5.99 0.12
C LYS A 28 7.49 -5.47 1.00
N ALA A 29 6.26 -5.51 0.51
CA ALA A 29 5.09 -5.11 1.30
C ALA A 29 4.89 -6.03 2.51
N ARG A 30 5.05 -7.33 2.34
CA ARG A 30 4.97 -8.31 3.43
C ARG A 30 6.05 -8.06 4.47
N GLN A 31 7.29 -7.84 4.06
CA GLN A 31 8.40 -7.51 4.97
C GLN A 31 8.10 -6.23 5.76
N ALA A 32 7.51 -5.23 5.11
CA ALA A 32 7.17 -3.95 5.75
C ALA A 32 6.15 -4.11 6.88
N THR A 33 5.29 -5.13 6.85
CA THR A 33 4.31 -5.37 7.93
C THR A 33 4.99 -5.58 9.27
N TYR A 34 6.23 -6.08 9.29
CA TYR A 34 6.99 -6.30 10.53
C TYR A 34 7.59 -5.03 11.12
N ARG A 35 7.49 -3.91 10.42
CA ARG A 35 7.91 -2.59 10.89
C ARG A 35 6.74 -1.68 11.24
N SER A 36 5.54 -2.22 11.24
CA SER A 36 4.34 -1.52 11.64
C SER A 36 4.39 -1.13 13.13
N TYR A 37 3.93 0.07 13.42
CA TYR A 37 3.62 0.48 14.80
C TYR A 37 2.10 0.54 14.94
N SER A 38 1.52 -0.56 15.42
CA SER A 38 0.06 -0.72 15.51
C SER A 38 -0.39 -1.27 16.87
N PRO A 39 -0.05 -0.55 17.99
CA PRO A 39 -0.38 -1.04 19.34
C PRO A 39 -1.87 -1.02 19.64
N TYR A 40 -2.65 -0.26 18.91
CA TYR A 40 -4.09 -0.09 19.14
C TYR A 40 -4.90 -1.12 18.36
N SER A 41 -4.75 -1.16 17.05
CA SER A 41 -5.48 -2.09 16.19
C SER A 41 -4.87 -3.50 16.17
N ARG A 42 -3.57 -3.60 16.38
CA ARG A 42 -2.77 -4.82 16.19
C ARG A 42 -2.87 -5.38 14.77
N PHE A 43 -3.29 -4.54 13.84
CA PHE A 43 -3.39 -4.89 12.44
C PHE A 43 -2.20 -4.25 11.72
N SER A 44 -1.30 -5.09 11.21
CA SER A 44 -0.03 -4.64 10.63
C SER A 44 -0.15 -4.60 9.11
N VAL A 45 0.04 -3.42 8.54
CA VAL A 45 -0.05 -3.19 7.10
C VAL A 45 1.29 -2.75 6.57
N GLY A 46 1.67 -3.28 5.42
CA GLY A 46 2.84 -2.87 4.68
C GLY A 46 2.47 -2.47 3.27
N ALA A 47 3.17 -1.51 2.74
CA ALA A 47 3.03 -1.08 1.36
C ALA A 47 4.40 -0.98 0.71
N ALA A 48 4.46 -1.24 -0.58
CA ALA A 48 5.66 -1.07 -1.37
C ALA A 48 5.29 -0.44 -2.71
N VAL A 49 6.09 0.51 -3.16
CA VAL A 49 5.90 1.17 -4.46
C VAL A 49 7.12 0.95 -5.33
N GLU A 50 6.86 0.74 -6.60
CA GLU A 50 7.85 0.81 -7.67
C GLU A 50 7.72 2.19 -8.32
N LEU A 51 8.81 2.91 -8.41
CA LEU A 51 8.87 4.19 -9.10
C LEU A 51 9.27 4.01 -10.54
N GLU A 52 9.01 5.01 -11.36
CA GLU A 52 9.29 4.95 -12.80
C GLU A 52 10.79 4.72 -13.08
N ASP A 53 11.68 5.23 -12.23
CA ASP A 53 13.12 5.02 -12.36
C ASP A 53 13.61 3.64 -11.91
N GLY A 54 12.69 2.76 -11.45
CA GLY A 54 13.00 1.43 -10.97
C GLY A 54 13.26 1.33 -9.46
N SER A 55 13.30 2.45 -8.75
CA SER A 55 13.47 2.43 -7.28
C SER A 55 12.26 1.81 -6.61
N ILE A 56 12.49 1.10 -5.51
CA ILE A 56 11.45 0.50 -4.68
C ILE A 56 11.52 1.12 -3.29
N VAL A 57 10.38 1.56 -2.79
CA VAL A 57 10.23 2.15 -1.47
C VAL A 57 9.14 1.40 -0.73
N ALA A 58 9.34 1.12 0.54
CA ALA A 58 8.36 0.44 1.38
C ALA A 58 8.03 1.28 2.62
N GLY A 59 6.84 1.06 3.17
CA GLY A 59 6.40 1.70 4.39
C GLY A 59 5.37 0.85 5.09
N SER A 60 5.10 1.17 6.35
CA SER A 60 4.14 0.46 7.19
C SER A 60 3.24 1.45 7.91
N ASN A 61 2.10 0.96 8.40
CA ASN A 61 1.19 1.81 9.16
C ASN A 61 1.82 2.23 10.49
N GLN A 62 1.63 3.50 10.85
CA GLN A 62 2.15 4.12 12.05
C GLN A 62 0.98 4.73 12.81
N GLU A 63 0.55 4.05 13.86
CA GLU A 63 -0.55 4.53 14.71
C GLU A 63 -0.04 5.53 15.72
N ASN A 64 -0.95 6.29 16.30
CA ASN A 64 -0.62 7.30 17.30
C ASN A 64 -1.79 7.47 18.26
N ALA A 65 -1.50 7.75 19.53
CA ALA A 65 -2.53 8.02 20.52
C ALA A 65 -3.40 9.21 20.11
N ALA A 66 -2.82 10.21 19.45
CA ALA A 66 -3.56 11.27 18.75
C ALA A 66 -3.98 10.70 17.38
N TYR A 67 -5.17 10.13 17.31
CA TYR A 67 -5.63 9.37 16.15
C TYR A 67 -5.40 10.06 14.81
N PRO A 68 -5.66 11.38 14.64
CA PRO A 68 -5.41 12.03 13.34
C PRO A 68 -3.94 12.11 12.94
N SER A 69 -3.01 11.89 13.87
CA SER A 69 -1.57 11.95 13.58
C SER A 69 -1.01 10.68 12.99
N GLY A 70 -1.75 9.58 13.08
CA GLY A 70 -1.34 8.31 12.49
C GLY A 70 -1.43 8.31 10.97
N LEU A 71 -0.66 7.41 10.33
CA LEU A 71 -0.69 7.23 8.89
C LEU A 71 -0.87 5.76 8.53
N CYS A 72 -1.65 5.51 7.49
CA CYS A 72 -1.73 4.20 6.84
C CYS A 72 -0.40 3.88 6.15
N ALA A 73 -0.14 2.60 5.92
CA ALA A 73 1.07 2.14 5.24
C ALA A 73 1.24 2.79 3.86
N GLU A 74 0.16 2.92 3.11
CA GLU A 74 0.18 3.50 1.76
C GLU A 74 0.69 4.94 1.79
N ARG A 75 0.17 5.77 2.72
CA ARG A 75 0.60 7.17 2.82
C ARG A 75 2.01 7.31 3.38
N THR A 76 2.37 6.48 4.36
CA THR A 76 3.75 6.45 4.88
C THR A 76 4.73 6.15 3.75
N CYS A 77 4.43 5.14 2.96
CA CYS A 77 5.27 4.71 1.83
C CYS A 77 5.33 5.79 0.75
N MET A 78 4.18 6.27 0.32
CA MET A 78 4.05 7.20 -0.80
C MET A 78 4.65 8.57 -0.48
N PHE A 79 4.42 9.09 0.73
CA PHE A 79 4.97 10.38 1.14
C PHE A 79 6.49 10.32 1.27
N TYR A 80 7.01 9.22 1.80
CA TYR A 80 8.46 9.01 1.84
C TYR A 80 9.04 8.90 0.43
N ALA A 81 8.40 8.14 -0.45
CA ALA A 81 8.85 7.99 -1.84
C ALA A 81 8.88 9.34 -2.55
N ASN A 82 7.83 10.14 -2.39
CA ASN A 82 7.75 11.47 -2.99
C ASN A 82 8.83 12.41 -2.43
N SER A 83 9.10 12.35 -1.15
CA SER A 83 10.14 13.17 -0.51
C SER A 83 11.55 12.75 -0.95
N ARG A 84 11.78 11.46 -1.07
CA ARG A 84 13.11 10.91 -1.43
C ARG A 84 13.38 11.02 -2.94
N TYR A 85 12.35 10.84 -3.76
CA TYR A 85 12.45 10.80 -5.23
C TYR A 85 11.35 11.68 -5.84
N PRO A 86 11.43 13.02 -5.67
CA PRO A 86 10.31 13.91 -6.02
C PRO A 86 9.99 13.94 -7.52
N ASP A 87 10.94 13.57 -8.36
CA ASP A 87 10.77 13.62 -9.81
C ASP A 87 10.42 12.25 -10.42
N SER A 88 10.26 11.23 -9.60
CA SER A 88 9.99 9.86 -10.09
C SER A 88 8.58 9.43 -9.68
N PRO A 89 7.62 9.40 -10.62
CA PRO A 89 6.25 8.98 -10.33
C PRO A 89 6.14 7.52 -9.87
N ILE A 90 5.08 7.23 -9.12
CA ILE A 90 4.75 5.87 -8.73
C ILE A 90 4.18 5.12 -9.93
N ARG A 91 4.73 3.95 -10.20
CA ARG A 91 4.30 3.08 -11.28
C ARG A 91 3.37 1.96 -10.79
N ARG A 92 3.69 1.35 -9.66
CA ARG A 92 2.91 0.27 -9.03
C ARG A 92 2.92 0.43 -7.53
N LEU A 93 1.81 0.05 -6.91
CA LEU A 93 1.68 -0.01 -5.45
C LEU A 93 1.21 -1.40 -5.08
N CYS A 94 1.82 -2.00 -4.06
CA CYS A 94 1.38 -3.25 -3.47
C CYS A 94 1.11 -3.06 -1.98
N ILE A 95 0.05 -3.68 -1.48
CA ILE A 95 -0.35 -3.64 -0.08
C ILE A 95 -0.44 -5.06 0.44
N ALA A 96 0.12 -5.30 1.61
CA ALA A 96 -0.01 -6.56 2.35
C ALA A 96 -0.39 -6.27 3.79
N ALA A 97 -1.08 -7.22 4.43
CA ALA A 97 -1.48 -7.05 5.82
C ALA A 97 -1.37 -8.37 6.57
N ARG A 98 -1.04 -8.28 7.86
CA ARG A 98 -1.08 -9.40 8.79
C ARG A 98 -2.19 -9.16 9.82
N ASN A 99 -2.96 -10.21 10.07
CA ASN A 99 -3.97 -10.23 11.11
C ASN A 99 -3.35 -10.23 12.51
N THR A 100 -4.19 -10.07 13.52
CA THR A 100 -3.78 -10.09 14.93
C THR A 100 -3.15 -11.42 15.35
N ASP A 101 -3.44 -12.50 14.63
CA ASP A 101 -2.84 -13.83 14.85
C ASP A 101 -1.43 -13.97 14.21
N GLY A 102 -0.95 -12.93 13.52
CA GLY A 102 0.35 -12.91 12.87
C GLY A 102 0.37 -13.48 11.46
N ASN A 103 -0.74 -14.00 10.96
CA ASN A 103 -0.84 -14.55 9.61
C ASN A 103 -1.21 -13.46 8.59
N PHE A 104 -0.68 -13.59 7.38
CA PHE A 104 -1.09 -12.71 6.29
C PHE A 104 -2.55 -12.93 5.93
N THR A 105 -3.22 -11.84 5.52
CA THR A 105 -4.63 -11.91 5.12
C THR A 105 -4.78 -12.78 3.86
N LEU A 106 -5.88 -13.54 3.81
CA LEU A 106 -6.21 -14.37 2.65
C LEU A 106 -6.87 -13.56 1.53
N ARG A 107 -7.37 -12.37 1.85
CA ARG A 107 -8.03 -11.48 0.90
C ARG A 107 -7.22 -10.19 0.77
N PRO A 108 -7.22 -9.58 -0.42
CA PRO A 108 -6.60 -8.28 -0.61
C PRO A 108 -7.20 -7.22 0.31
N VAL A 109 -6.35 -6.30 0.76
CA VAL A 109 -6.76 -5.16 1.59
C VAL A 109 -6.74 -3.91 0.71
N ALA A 110 -7.89 -3.24 0.64
CA ALA A 110 -8.02 -2.02 -0.15
C ALA A 110 -7.57 -0.79 0.65
N PRO A 111 -7.06 0.27 -0.03
CA PRO A 111 -6.72 1.51 0.64
C PRO A 111 -7.97 2.19 1.22
N CYS A 112 -7.81 2.89 2.34
CA CYS A 112 -8.87 3.73 2.89
C CYS A 112 -9.13 4.97 2.01
N GLY A 113 -10.19 5.72 2.31
CA GLY A 113 -10.55 6.91 1.53
C GLY A 113 -9.46 7.96 1.46
N ALA A 114 -8.78 8.21 2.59
CA ALA A 114 -7.66 9.17 2.63
C ALA A 114 -6.50 8.72 1.75
N CYS A 115 -6.18 7.43 1.78
CA CYS A 115 -5.13 6.87 0.92
C CYS A 115 -5.52 6.92 -0.55
N ARG A 116 -6.78 6.64 -0.87
CA ARG A 116 -7.28 6.74 -2.26
C ARG A 116 -7.16 8.15 -2.80
N GLN A 117 -7.50 9.17 -2.00
CA GLN A 117 -7.35 10.56 -2.39
C GLN A 117 -5.88 10.92 -2.59
N ALA A 118 -5.00 10.50 -1.68
CA ALA A 118 -3.57 10.76 -1.79
C ALA A 118 -2.96 10.09 -3.04
N LEU A 119 -3.39 8.87 -3.36
CA LEU A 119 -2.96 8.16 -4.57
C LEU A 119 -3.44 8.89 -5.84
N LEU A 120 -4.68 9.39 -5.81
CA LEU A 120 -5.22 10.15 -6.94
C LEU A 120 -4.40 11.42 -7.20
N GLU A 121 -4.03 12.14 -6.15
CA GLU A 121 -3.18 13.34 -6.26
C GLU A 121 -1.80 13.01 -6.85
N ALA A 122 -1.25 11.86 -6.50
CA ALA A 122 0.08 11.43 -6.95
C ALA A 122 0.09 10.86 -8.37
N GLU A 123 -1.06 10.64 -8.97
CA GLU A 123 -1.22 10.02 -10.30
C GLU A 123 -0.65 10.88 -11.49
#